data_9dec01e830fe8abcb902187c6988ea21
#
_entry.id   9dec01e830fe8abcb902187c6988ea21
#
_cell.length_a   1.000
_cell.length_b   1.000
_cell.length_c   1.000
_cell.angle_alpha   90.00
_cell.angle_beta   90.00
_cell.angle_gamma   90.00
#
_symmetry.space_group_name_H-M   'P 1'
#
loop_
_entity.id
_entity.type
_entity.pdbx_description
1 polymer ?
#
loop_
_entity_poly.entity_id
_entity_poly.type
_entity_poly.pdbx_seq_one_letter_code
_entity_poly.pdbx_strand_id
1 'polypeptide(L)'
;MSSQLEKVKELIELRAEARLGGGEKAIEKQHERGKYTARERIAQLLDEGSFEELDMFVRHRCTNFGQEKKSFLGDGVVTGYGTIEGRLVYVFAQDFTVFGGSLSETMALKICKVMDMAMKMGAPVIGLNDSGGARIQELSLIHI
;
A
#
# COMPACT_ATOMS: atom_id res chain seq x y z
N MET A 1 20.15 3.06 -25.61
CA MET A 1 18.75 3.50 -25.28
C MET A 1 17.88 2.26 -25.19
N SER A 2 17.23 2.04 -24.05
CA SER A 2 16.24 0.95 -23.95
C SER A 2 15.07 1.25 -24.88
N SER A 3 14.58 0.24 -25.57
CA SER A 3 13.41 0.40 -26.46
C SER A 3 12.17 0.69 -25.62
N GLN A 4 11.16 1.33 -26.20
CA GLN A 4 9.87 1.58 -25.52
C GLN A 4 9.25 0.28 -24.99
N LEU A 5 9.45 -0.82 -25.74
CA LEU A 5 8.97 -2.15 -25.34
C LEU A 5 9.67 -2.67 -24.07
N GLU A 6 10.97 -2.42 -23.93
CA GLU A 6 11.72 -2.80 -22.72
C GLU A 6 11.22 -2.05 -21.49
N LYS A 7 10.94 -0.75 -21.61
CA LYS A 7 10.37 0.06 -20.52
C LYS A 7 8.97 -0.41 -20.10
N VAL A 8 8.17 -0.84 -21.08
CA VAL A 8 6.84 -1.42 -20.76
C VAL A 8 6.98 -2.75 -20.03
N LYS A 9 7.91 -3.61 -20.42
CA LYS A 9 8.20 -4.87 -19.70
C LYS A 9 8.66 -4.61 -18.28
N GLU A 10 9.62 -3.69 -18.10
CA GLU A 10 10.09 -3.27 -16.77
C GLU A 10 8.95 -2.77 -15.87
N LEU A 11 8.03 -1.95 -16.41
CA LEU A 11 6.85 -1.48 -15.68
C LEU A 11 5.93 -2.63 -15.26
N ILE A 12 5.73 -3.62 -16.12
CA ILE A 12 4.91 -4.81 -15.81
C ILE A 12 5.55 -5.60 -14.67
N GLU A 13 6.86 -5.80 -14.70
CA GLU A 13 7.61 -6.49 -13.65
C GLU A 13 7.54 -5.75 -12.31
N LEU A 14 7.75 -4.42 -12.31
CA LEU A 14 7.60 -3.59 -11.12
C LEU A 14 6.17 -3.65 -10.53
N ARG A 15 5.15 -3.67 -11.37
CA ARG A 15 3.77 -3.84 -10.91
C ARG A 15 3.54 -5.21 -10.27
N ALA A 16 4.12 -6.27 -10.85
CA ALA A 16 4.04 -7.61 -10.28
C ALA A 16 4.74 -7.67 -8.92
N GLU A 17 5.94 -7.11 -8.80
CA GLU A 17 6.68 -6.99 -7.53
C GLU A 17 5.87 -6.21 -6.48
N ALA A 18 5.33 -5.05 -6.84
CA ALA A 18 4.53 -4.24 -5.92
C ALA A 18 3.28 -4.97 -5.38
N ARG A 19 2.70 -5.85 -6.18
CA ARG A 19 1.52 -6.64 -5.76
C ARG A 19 1.87 -7.73 -4.76
N LEU A 20 3.11 -8.19 -4.71
CA LEU A 20 3.57 -9.21 -3.75
C LEU A 20 3.78 -8.63 -2.33
N GLY A 21 3.80 -7.31 -2.15
CA GLY A 21 4.00 -6.69 -0.84
C GLY A 21 5.25 -7.20 -0.16
N GLY A 22 5.12 -7.92 0.95
CA GLY A 22 6.23 -8.53 1.69
C GLY A 22 6.79 -9.82 1.09
N GLY A 23 6.26 -10.26 -0.08
CA GLY A 23 6.65 -11.48 -0.78
C GLY A 23 5.76 -12.69 -0.46
N GLU A 24 5.87 -13.74 -1.28
CA GLU A 24 5.01 -14.93 -1.24
C GLU A 24 4.98 -15.59 0.16
N LYS A 25 6.16 -15.78 0.78
CA LYS A 25 6.26 -16.37 2.13
C LYS A 25 5.52 -15.57 3.20
N ALA A 26 5.50 -14.24 3.08
CA ALA A 26 4.79 -13.38 4.02
C ALA A 26 3.27 -13.45 3.79
N ILE A 27 2.86 -13.59 2.54
CA ILE A 27 1.46 -13.80 2.15
C ILE A 27 0.96 -15.16 2.69
N GLU A 28 1.70 -16.24 2.46
CA GLU A 28 1.38 -17.58 2.99
C GLU A 28 1.19 -17.54 4.51
N LYS A 29 2.12 -16.92 5.22
CA LYS A 29 2.04 -16.76 6.68
C LYS A 29 0.84 -15.93 7.13
N GLN A 30 0.39 -14.97 6.33
CA GLN A 30 -0.83 -14.19 6.59
C GLN A 30 -2.07 -15.10 6.45
N HIS A 31 -2.12 -15.92 5.41
CA HIS A 31 -3.20 -16.86 5.17
C HIS A 31 -3.25 -17.97 6.24
N GLU A 32 -2.10 -18.50 6.69
CA GLU A 32 -2.02 -19.47 7.80
C GLU A 32 -2.64 -18.93 9.09
N ARG A 33 -2.62 -17.62 9.30
CA ARG A 33 -3.26 -16.94 10.42
C ARG A 33 -4.77 -16.69 10.21
N GLY A 34 -5.34 -17.14 9.10
CA GLY A 34 -6.73 -16.92 8.73
C GLY A 34 -7.04 -15.50 8.29
N LYS A 35 -6.03 -14.73 7.87
CA LYS A 35 -6.19 -13.33 7.44
C LYS A 35 -5.96 -13.18 5.96
N TYR A 36 -6.77 -12.32 5.33
CA TYR A 36 -6.55 -11.86 3.96
C TYR A 36 -5.44 -10.80 3.90
N THR A 37 -4.77 -10.71 2.74
CA THR A 37 -3.86 -9.60 2.44
C THR A 37 -4.62 -8.29 2.24
N ALA A 38 -3.92 -7.16 2.28
CA ALA A 38 -4.52 -5.85 2.02
C ALA A 38 -5.25 -5.80 0.67
N ARG A 39 -4.64 -6.37 -0.38
CA ARG A 39 -5.23 -6.38 -1.73
C ARG A 39 -6.46 -7.26 -1.84
N GLU A 40 -6.45 -8.42 -1.21
CA GLU A 40 -7.62 -9.32 -1.16
C GLU A 40 -8.79 -8.67 -0.43
N ARG A 41 -8.51 -7.95 0.67
CA ARG A 41 -9.55 -7.22 1.42
C ARG A 41 -10.16 -6.10 0.58
N ILE A 42 -9.36 -5.35 -0.17
CA ILE A 42 -9.84 -4.33 -1.12
C ILE A 42 -10.68 -4.98 -2.21
N ALA A 43 -10.22 -6.09 -2.79
CA ALA A 43 -10.95 -6.80 -3.84
C ALA A 43 -12.32 -7.33 -3.39
N GLN A 44 -12.44 -7.69 -2.10
CA GLN A 44 -13.74 -8.11 -1.53
C GLN A 44 -14.66 -6.93 -1.19
N LEU A 45 -14.10 -5.75 -0.92
CA LEU A 45 -14.87 -4.57 -0.57
C LEU A 45 -15.44 -3.85 -1.77
N LEU A 46 -14.67 -3.73 -2.85
CA LEU A 46 -15.00 -2.93 -4.02
C LEU A 46 -15.65 -3.75 -5.12
N ASP A 47 -16.40 -3.08 -5.99
CA ASP A 47 -16.95 -3.67 -7.20
C ASP A 47 -15.82 -4.26 -8.06
N GLU A 48 -16.06 -5.40 -8.68
CA GLU A 48 -15.08 -6.11 -9.50
C GLU A 48 -14.52 -5.21 -10.60
N GLY A 49 -13.18 -5.15 -10.71
CA GLY A 49 -12.48 -4.37 -11.72
C GLY A 49 -12.50 -2.85 -11.52
N SER A 50 -13.12 -2.33 -10.45
CA SER A 50 -13.23 -0.88 -10.21
C SER A 50 -12.02 -0.26 -9.52
N PHE A 51 -11.12 -1.07 -8.94
CA PHE A 51 -10.02 -0.56 -8.14
C PHE A 51 -8.91 0.05 -8.98
N GLU A 52 -8.61 1.33 -8.73
CA GLU A 52 -7.46 2.04 -9.27
C GLU A 52 -6.48 2.38 -8.14
N GLU A 53 -5.31 1.76 -8.20
CA GLU A 53 -4.27 1.92 -7.18
C GLU A 53 -3.45 3.20 -7.42
N LEU A 54 -3.17 3.92 -6.34
CA LEU A 54 -2.34 5.12 -6.33
C LEU A 54 -1.02 4.84 -5.60
N ASP A 55 0.07 5.45 -6.10
CA ASP A 55 1.38 5.45 -5.45
C ASP A 55 1.96 4.05 -5.13
N MET A 56 1.71 3.07 -6.01
CA MET A 56 2.15 1.69 -5.77
C MET A 56 3.67 1.50 -5.79
N PHE A 57 4.43 2.44 -6.36
CA PHE A 57 5.90 2.37 -6.47
C PHE A 57 6.64 3.19 -5.41
N VAL A 58 5.92 3.87 -4.53
CA VAL A 58 6.52 4.68 -3.47
C VAL A 58 7.21 3.77 -2.45
N ARG A 59 8.39 4.17 -2.00
CA ARG A 59 9.19 3.48 -0.97
C ARG A 59 9.43 4.41 0.21
N HIS A 60 9.73 3.85 1.38
CA HIS A 60 10.13 4.66 2.54
C HIS A 60 11.46 5.40 2.27
N ARG A 61 11.69 6.50 2.98
CA ARG A 61 12.88 7.34 2.87
C ARG A 61 13.91 7.11 3.96
N CYS A 62 13.66 6.16 4.86
CA CYS A 62 14.54 5.87 5.98
C CYS A 62 15.84 5.24 5.49
N THR A 63 16.97 5.90 5.79
CA THR A 63 18.33 5.44 5.49
C THR A 63 19.09 4.98 6.73
N ASN A 64 18.50 5.14 7.92
CA ASN A 64 19.12 4.79 9.17
C ASN A 64 18.93 3.31 9.51
N PHE A 65 19.82 2.78 10.35
CA PHE A 65 19.75 1.40 10.86
C PHE A 65 19.70 0.30 9.79
N GLY A 66 20.26 0.57 8.58
CA GLY A 66 20.27 -0.39 7.47
C GLY A 66 18.91 -0.62 6.81
N GLN A 67 17.94 0.27 7.04
CA GLN A 67 16.60 0.18 6.46
C GLN A 67 16.60 0.37 4.94
N GLU A 68 17.61 1.05 4.38
CA GLU A 68 17.79 1.21 2.93
C GLU A 68 17.88 -0.15 2.19
N LYS A 69 18.31 -1.21 2.89
CA LYS A 69 18.40 -2.58 2.35
C LYS A 69 17.08 -3.36 2.40
N LYS A 70 16.10 -2.84 3.12
CA LYS A 70 14.78 -3.46 3.32
C LYS A 70 13.70 -2.50 2.84
N SER A 71 13.62 -2.29 1.54
CA SER A 71 12.66 -1.37 0.94
C SER A 71 11.65 -2.13 0.10
N PHE A 72 10.37 -1.92 0.38
CA PHE A 72 9.27 -2.55 -0.35
C PHE A 72 8.48 -1.49 -1.12
N LEU A 73 8.01 -1.86 -2.32
CA LEU A 73 7.12 -1.02 -3.12
C LEU A 73 5.76 -0.85 -2.40
N GLY A 74 5.26 0.39 -2.41
CA GLY A 74 4.01 0.73 -1.73
C GLY A 74 4.11 0.98 -0.24
N ASP A 75 5.25 0.67 0.39
CA ASP A 75 5.60 0.94 1.79
C ASP A 75 4.57 0.49 2.84
N GLY A 76 3.97 -0.68 2.63
CA GLY A 76 3.08 -1.31 3.62
C GLY A 76 1.66 -0.74 3.66
N VAL A 77 1.25 0.07 2.69
CA VAL A 77 -0.13 0.49 2.52
C VAL A 77 -0.54 0.52 1.05
N VAL A 78 -1.65 -0.11 0.75
CA VAL A 78 -2.30 -0.05 -0.56
C VAL A 78 -3.34 1.06 -0.52
N THR A 79 -3.21 2.04 -1.41
CA THR A 79 -4.09 3.20 -1.47
C THR A 79 -4.69 3.34 -2.87
N GLY A 80 -5.91 3.84 -2.95
CA GLY A 80 -6.57 4.04 -4.23
C GLY A 80 -8.03 4.43 -4.09
N TYR A 81 -8.76 4.24 -5.16
CA TYR A 81 -10.20 4.46 -5.22
C TYR A 81 -10.87 3.38 -6.07
N GLY A 82 -12.16 3.25 -5.90
CA GLY A 82 -13.00 2.34 -6.67
C GLY A 82 -14.46 2.65 -6.41
N THR A 83 -15.34 1.69 -6.69
CA THR A 83 -16.76 1.84 -6.43
C THR A 83 -17.29 0.76 -5.51
N ILE A 84 -18.35 1.08 -4.77
CA ILE A 84 -19.20 0.13 -4.06
C ILE A 84 -20.62 0.37 -4.53
N GLU A 85 -21.24 -0.62 -5.15
CA GLU A 85 -22.55 -0.49 -5.78
C GLU A 85 -22.63 0.74 -6.72
N GLY A 86 -21.57 0.94 -7.51
CA GLY A 86 -21.42 2.06 -8.45
C GLY A 86 -21.09 3.42 -7.82
N ARG A 87 -20.98 3.52 -6.50
CA ARG A 87 -20.65 4.79 -5.79
C ARG A 87 -19.16 4.89 -5.53
N LEU A 88 -18.58 6.04 -5.90
CA LEU A 88 -17.15 6.30 -5.69
C LEU A 88 -16.80 6.30 -4.19
N VAL A 89 -15.75 5.54 -3.85
CA VAL A 89 -15.12 5.53 -2.54
C VAL A 89 -13.60 5.55 -2.67
N TYR A 90 -12.94 6.17 -1.72
CA TYR A 90 -11.50 6.10 -1.56
C TYR A 90 -11.15 5.11 -0.47
N VAL A 91 -10.04 4.38 -0.63
CA VAL A 91 -9.67 3.29 0.27
C VAL A 91 -8.17 3.30 0.53
N PHE A 92 -7.80 3.00 1.77
CA PHE A 92 -6.46 2.59 2.13
C PHE A 92 -6.51 1.29 2.95
N ALA A 93 -5.57 0.40 2.69
CA ALA A 93 -5.46 -0.87 3.41
C ALA A 93 -4.00 -1.08 3.85
N GLN A 94 -3.79 -1.23 5.14
CA GLN A 94 -2.46 -1.55 5.69
C GLN A 94 -2.11 -2.99 5.36
N ASP A 95 -0.91 -3.20 4.83
CA ASP A 95 -0.39 -4.50 4.44
C ASP A 95 0.51 -5.06 5.55
N PHE A 96 -0.03 -5.97 6.32
CA PHE A 96 0.70 -6.61 7.42
C PHE A 96 1.90 -7.42 6.94
N THR A 97 1.95 -7.83 5.67
CA THR A 97 3.08 -8.54 5.08
C THR A 97 4.34 -7.67 4.95
N VAL A 98 4.17 -6.34 4.97
CA VAL A 98 5.25 -5.35 4.90
C VAL A 98 5.45 -4.71 6.26
N PHE A 99 6.53 -5.02 6.94
CA PHE A 99 6.87 -4.48 8.27
C PHE A 99 5.73 -4.56 9.30
N GLY A 100 4.88 -5.60 9.20
CA GLY A 100 3.71 -5.73 10.07
C GLY A 100 2.69 -4.61 9.90
N GLY A 101 2.60 -3.97 8.74
CA GLY A 101 1.69 -2.85 8.50
C GLY A 101 1.97 -1.61 9.36
N SER A 102 3.19 -1.52 9.94
CA SER A 102 3.56 -0.44 10.86
C SER A 102 3.64 0.91 10.16
N LEU A 103 3.15 1.95 10.84
CA LEU A 103 3.09 3.31 10.32
C LEU A 103 4.50 3.87 10.07
N SER A 104 4.70 4.41 8.87
CA SER A 104 5.87 5.17 8.45
C SER A 104 5.46 6.56 7.99
N GLU A 105 6.43 7.47 7.81
CA GLU A 105 6.17 8.79 7.21
C GLU A 105 5.54 8.65 5.82
N THR A 106 6.11 7.81 4.97
CA THR A 106 5.62 7.59 3.60
C THR A 106 4.22 7.00 3.58
N MET A 107 3.92 6.04 4.45
CA MET A 107 2.57 5.49 4.63
C MET A 107 1.58 6.58 5.03
N ALA A 108 1.94 7.43 6.00
CA ALA A 108 1.10 8.54 6.44
C ALA A 108 0.81 9.52 5.30
N LEU A 109 1.82 9.89 4.51
CA LEU A 109 1.66 10.77 3.35
C LEU A 109 0.73 10.18 2.28
N LYS A 110 0.83 8.88 2.01
CA LYS A 110 -0.08 8.18 1.09
C LYS A 110 -1.52 8.22 1.57
N ILE A 111 -1.74 7.96 2.86
CA ILE A 111 -3.07 7.99 3.48
C ILE A 111 -3.65 9.42 3.43
N CYS A 112 -2.88 10.43 3.82
CA CYS A 112 -3.30 11.83 3.76
C CYS A 112 -3.67 12.23 2.33
N LYS A 113 -2.88 11.85 1.33
CA LYS A 113 -3.19 12.11 -0.08
C LYS A 113 -4.54 11.54 -0.50
N VAL A 114 -4.83 10.31 -0.12
CA VAL A 114 -6.13 9.67 -0.42
C VAL A 114 -7.28 10.41 0.28
N MET A 115 -7.10 10.82 1.52
CA MET A 115 -8.09 11.60 2.27
C MET A 115 -8.35 12.96 1.60
N ASP A 116 -7.30 13.67 1.19
CA ASP A 116 -7.41 14.96 0.48
C ASP A 116 -8.15 14.82 -0.87
N MET A 117 -7.85 13.75 -1.61
CA MET A 117 -8.54 13.46 -2.87
C MET A 117 -10.03 13.17 -2.63
N ALA A 118 -10.35 12.38 -1.61
CA ALA A 118 -11.72 12.06 -1.23
C ALA A 118 -12.50 13.32 -0.85
N MET A 119 -11.90 14.23 -0.06
CA MET A 119 -12.49 15.50 0.29
C MET A 119 -12.82 16.36 -0.95
N LYS A 120 -11.88 16.44 -1.90
CA LYS A 120 -12.09 17.19 -3.15
C LYS A 120 -13.22 16.61 -3.99
N MET A 121 -13.40 15.31 -3.97
CA MET A 121 -14.43 14.60 -4.74
C MET A 121 -15.76 14.47 -3.99
N GLY A 122 -15.80 14.82 -2.70
CA GLY A 122 -16.97 14.61 -1.86
C GLY A 122 -17.32 13.14 -1.66
N ALA A 123 -16.31 12.25 -1.69
CA ALA A 123 -16.46 10.80 -1.55
C ALA A 123 -16.01 10.31 -0.17
N PRO A 124 -16.60 9.22 0.35
CA PRO A 124 -16.16 8.63 1.60
C PRO A 124 -14.77 7.98 1.50
N VAL A 125 -14.08 7.89 2.63
CA VAL A 125 -12.82 7.13 2.80
C VAL A 125 -13.08 5.93 3.69
N ILE A 126 -12.59 4.76 3.25
CA ILE A 126 -12.66 3.52 4.02
C ILE A 126 -11.24 3.07 4.35
N GLY A 127 -10.94 2.93 5.63
CA GLY A 127 -9.65 2.44 6.13
C GLY A 127 -9.75 0.98 6.55
N LEU A 128 -8.96 0.11 5.93
CA LEU A 128 -8.81 -1.29 6.30
C LEU A 128 -7.52 -1.47 7.10
N ASN A 129 -7.61 -1.25 8.40
CA ASN A 129 -6.44 -1.25 9.28
C ASN A 129 -6.00 -2.68 9.64
N ASP A 130 -4.71 -2.94 9.55
CA ASP A 130 -4.04 -4.14 10.05
C ASP A 130 -2.57 -3.80 10.33
N SER A 131 -2.27 -3.41 11.57
CA SER A 131 -0.97 -2.84 11.94
C SER A 131 -0.49 -3.34 13.29
N GLY A 132 0.81 -3.59 13.37
CA GLY A 132 1.51 -3.86 14.63
C GLY A 132 1.95 -2.59 15.40
N GLY A 133 1.74 -1.38 14.85
CA GLY A 133 2.13 -0.12 15.48
C GLY A 133 2.83 0.87 14.55
N ALA A 134 3.85 1.56 15.06
CA ALA A 134 4.66 2.53 14.30
C ALA A 134 6.11 2.07 14.18
N ARG A 135 6.80 2.50 13.10
CA ARG A 135 8.22 2.20 12.88
C ARG A 135 9.07 3.12 13.74
N ILE A 136 9.67 2.57 14.79
CA ILE A 136 10.54 3.33 15.72
C ILE A 136 11.80 3.86 15.02
N GLN A 137 12.22 3.21 13.93
CA GLN A 137 13.39 3.65 13.15
C GLN A 137 13.15 4.99 12.41
N GLU A 138 11.90 5.37 12.25
CA GLU A 138 11.48 6.67 11.68
C GLU A 138 11.06 7.61 12.83
N LEU A 139 12.04 8.01 13.66
CA LEU A 139 11.84 8.78 14.91
C LEU A 139 11.10 10.11 14.76
N SER A 140 11.02 10.66 13.55
CA SER A 140 10.24 11.87 13.26
C SER A 140 8.75 11.71 13.61
N LEU A 141 8.22 10.48 13.60
CA LEU A 141 6.84 10.18 14.02
C LEU A 141 6.65 10.19 15.55
N ILE A 142 7.73 10.06 16.31
CA ILE A 142 7.68 9.99 17.79
C ILE A 142 7.84 11.37 18.42
N HIS A 143 8.44 12.31 17.71
CA HIS A 143 8.73 13.67 18.19
C HIS A 143 7.67 14.71 17.81
N ILE A 144 6.58 14.26 17.21
CA ILE A 144 5.39 15.08 16.99
C ILE A 144 4.49 14.96 18.22
#